data_47ce8d04dda7b46ed791570639cb802c
#
_entry.id   47ce8d04dda7b46ed791570639cb802c
#
_cell.length_a   1.000
_cell.length_b   1.000
_cell.length_c   1.000
_cell.angle_alpha   90.00
_cell.angle_beta   90.00
_cell.angle_gamma   90.00
#
_symmetry.space_group_name_H-M   'P 1'
#
loop_
_entity.id
_entity.type
_entity.pdbx_description
1 polymer ?
#
loop_
_entity_poly.entity_id
_entity_poly.type
_entity_poly.pdbx_seq_one_letter_code
_entity_poly.pdbx_strand_id
1 'polypeptide(L)'
;MCALFGWLDYKGVVSDRLLKKLTQALANAAEERGTDASGIAYVKSGKVTIYKRPKPAHKIRFNAPNGTRAVMGHTRMTTQGNEKFNYNNHPFYGHADVNFAFAHNGVLYNDKELRVEKHLPQTQIE
;
A
#
# COMPACT_ATOMS: atom_id res chain seq x y z
N MET A 1 -0.85 14.06 -5.73
CA MET A 1 0.29 13.10 -5.56
C MET A 1 0.00 12.20 -4.38
N CYS A 2 0.31 10.92 -4.51
CA CYS A 2 0.15 9.93 -3.45
C CYS A 2 1.16 10.11 -2.31
N ALA A 3 1.03 9.34 -1.24
CA ALA A 3 2.06 9.23 -0.21
C ALA A 3 2.36 7.77 0.12
N LEU A 4 3.60 7.53 0.48
CA LEU A 4 4.07 6.28 1.04
C LEU A 4 4.34 6.50 2.53
N PHE A 5 4.02 5.52 3.35
CA PHE A 5 4.34 5.50 4.77
C PHE A 5 4.69 4.08 5.23
N GLY A 6 5.27 3.97 6.39
CA GLY A 6 5.58 2.65 6.93
C GLY A 6 6.53 2.72 8.11
N TRP A 7 6.80 1.56 8.67
CA TRP A 7 7.74 1.39 9.76
C TRP A 7 8.33 -0.03 9.74
N LEU A 8 9.49 -0.16 10.36
CA LEU A 8 10.18 -1.42 10.59
C LEU A 8 10.66 -1.47 12.04
N ASP A 9 10.12 -2.40 12.82
CA ASP A 9 10.61 -2.72 14.16
C ASP A 9 11.70 -3.80 14.06
N TYR A 10 12.88 -3.37 13.72
CA TYR A 10 14.01 -4.26 13.45
C TYR A 10 14.38 -5.16 14.65
N LYS A 11 14.34 -4.61 15.86
CA LYS A 11 14.67 -5.36 17.08
C LYS A 11 13.49 -6.14 17.66
N GLY A 12 12.28 -5.87 17.20
CA GLY A 12 11.07 -6.49 17.72
C GLY A 12 10.75 -6.14 19.17
N VAL A 13 11.08 -4.93 19.60
CA VAL A 13 10.95 -4.49 21.00
C VAL A 13 9.79 -3.52 21.25
N VAL A 14 9.19 -2.99 20.18
CA VAL A 14 8.07 -2.05 20.30
C VAL A 14 6.77 -2.82 20.55
N SER A 15 5.93 -2.33 21.45
CA SER A 15 4.66 -2.99 21.75
C SER A 15 3.71 -2.96 20.56
N ASP A 16 2.93 -4.02 20.38
CA ASP A 16 1.93 -4.11 19.31
C ASP A 16 0.92 -2.96 19.37
N ARG A 17 0.53 -2.55 20.57
CA ARG A 17 -0.38 -1.42 20.78
C ARG A 17 0.19 -0.11 20.23
N LEU A 18 1.47 0.15 20.48
CA LEU A 18 2.14 1.35 19.98
C LEU A 18 2.30 1.29 18.46
N LEU A 19 2.68 0.14 17.90
CA LEU A 19 2.80 -0.05 16.46
C LEU A 19 1.47 0.14 15.72
N LYS A 20 0.34 -0.31 16.30
CA LYS A 20 -1.00 -0.06 15.74
C LYS A 20 -1.36 1.42 15.75
N LYS A 21 -1.07 2.12 16.84
CA LYS A 21 -1.27 3.58 16.92
C LYS A 21 -0.40 4.32 15.91
N LEU A 22 0.86 3.93 15.79
CA LEU A 22 1.80 4.50 14.84
C LEU A 22 1.31 4.31 13.40
N THR A 23 0.85 3.11 13.04
CA THR A 23 0.30 2.81 11.72
C THR A 23 -0.85 3.74 11.37
N GLN A 24 -1.80 3.91 12.28
CA GLN A 24 -2.94 4.81 12.05
C GLN A 24 -2.52 6.27 11.95
N ALA A 25 -1.61 6.71 12.82
CA ALA A 25 -1.11 8.08 12.79
C ALA A 25 -0.36 8.40 11.49
N LEU A 26 0.48 7.50 11.02
CA LEU A 26 1.19 7.65 9.75
C LEU A 26 0.23 7.66 8.55
N ALA A 27 -0.77 6.78 8.56
CA ALA A 27 -1.78 6.73 7.51
C ALA A 27 -2.60 8.04 7.46
N ASN A 28 -3.02 8.55 8.62
CA ASN A 28 -3.75 9.82 8.70
C ASN A 28 -2.90 11.01 8.24
N ALA A 29 -1.63 11.04 8.58
CA ALA A 29 -0.71 12.08 8.11
C ALA A 29 -0.50 11.99 6.59
N ALA A 30 -0.33 10.78 6.06
CA ALA A 30 -0.17 10.53 4.63
C ALA A 30 -1.42 10.92 3.81
N GLU A 31 -2.60 10.96 4.42
CA GLU A 31 -3.86 11.33 3.78
C GLU A 31 -3.85 12.75 3.20
N GLU A 32 -3.04 13.66 3.74
CA GLU A 32 -2.90 15.02 3.19
C GLU A 32 -2.53 15.00 1.70
N ARG A 33 -1.93 13.92 1.22
CA ARG A 33 -1.50 13.75 -0.17
C ARG A 33 -2.40 12.83 -0.99
N GLY A 34 -3.39 12.20 -0.39
CA GLY A 34 -4.30 11.33 -1.13
C GLY A 34 -5.46 10.83 -0.28
N THR A 35 -6.67 11.16 -0.72
CA THR A 35 -7.93 10.85 -0.01
C THR A 35 -8.78 9.81 -0.73
N ASP A 36 -8.38 9.35 -1.91
CA ASP A 36 -9.22 8.51 -2.75
C ASP A 36 -9.22 7.05 -2.29
N ALA A 37 -8.06 6.56 -1.89
CA ALA A 37 -7.90 5.21 -1.37
C ALA A 37 -6.71 5.12 -0.42
N SER A 38 -6.75 4.17 0.49
CA SER A 38 -5.67 3.93 1.44
C SER A 38 -5.49 2.44 1.69
N GLY A 39 -4.26 2.01 1.91
CA GLY A 39 -3.95 0.61 2.15
C GLY A 39 -2.64 0.41 2.87
N ILE A 40 -2.52 -0.77 3.47
CA ILE A 40 -1.30 -1.26 4.09
C ILE A 40 -0.97 -2.67 3.61
N ALA A 41 0.30 -3.01 3.68
CA ALA A 41 0.80 -4.37 3.52
C ALA A 41 1.70 -4.73 4.70
N TYR A 42 1.65 -5.99 5.08
CA TYR A 42 2.47 -6.56 6.15
C TYR A 42 2.72 -8.04 5.90
N VAL A 43 3.70 -8.60 6.60
CA VAL A 43 3.98 -10.04 6.59
C VAL A 43 3.54 -10.63 7.92
N LYS A 44 2.75 -11.68 7.85
CA LYS A 44 2.34 -12.49 8.99
C LYS A 44 2.48 -13.97 8.66
N SER A 45 3.18 -14.72 9.53
CA SER A 45 3.40 -16.16 9.35
C SER A 45 3.92 -16.51 7.94
N GLY A 46 4.89 -15.74 7.45
CA GLY A 46 5.49 -15.91 6.12
C GLY A 46 4.60 -15.51 4.93
N LYS A 47 3.41 -14.98 5.18
CA LYS A 47 2.49 -14.54 4.12
C LYS A 47 2.44 -13.02 4.01
N VAL A 48 2.59 -12.52 2.80
CA VAL A 48 2.32 -11.12 2.47
C VAL A 48 0.80 -10.91 2.48
N THR A 49 0.35 -9.98 3.29
CA THR A 49 -1.07 -9.63 3.42
C THR A 49 -1.28 -8.17 3.10
N ILE A 50 -2.31 -7.89 2.31
CA ILE A 50 -2.67 -6.52 1.90
C ILE A 50 -4.10 -6.24 2.35
N TYR A 51 -4.26 -5.11 3.00
CA TYR A 51 -5.56 -4.55 3.34
C TYR A 51 -5.68 -3.15 2.77
N LYS A 52 -6.62 -2.93 1.88
CA LYS A 52 -6.83 -1.64 1.21
C LYS A 52 -8.31 -1.39 0.93
N ARG A 53 -8.69 -0.11 0.92
CA ARG A 53 -10.06 0.33 0.66
C ARG A 53 -10.08 1.63 -0.13
N PRO A 54 -11.10 1.85 -0.98
CA PRO A 54 -11.31 3.11 -1.69
C PRO A 54 -11.93 4.15 -0.75
N LYS A 55 -11.15 4.53 0.26
CA LYS A 55 -11.54 5.48 1.30
C LYS A 55 -10.33 6.24 1.83
N PRO A 56 -10.51 7.48 2.31
CA PRO A 56 -9.47 8.19 3.03
C PRO A 56 -9.05 7.45 4.31
N ALA A 57 -7.80 7.61 4.70
CA ALA A 57 -7.20 6.84 5.79
C ALA A 57 -7.92 6.98 7.13
N HIS A 58 -8.41 8.18 7.47
CA HIS A 58 -9.14 8.42 8.73
C HIS A 58 -10.47 7.64 8.82
N LYS A 59 -11.02 7.18 7.70
CA LYS A 59 -12.23 6.33 7.64
C LYS A 59 -11.93 4.83 7.66
N ILE A 60 -10.66 4.46 7.78
CA ILE A 60 -10.20 3.09 7.81
C ILE A 60 -9.52 2.84 9.15
N ARG A 61 -9.84 1.74 9.81
CA ARG A 61 -9.10 1.27 10.96
C ARG A 61 -8.06 0.24 10.50
N PHE A 62 -6.80 0.65 10.46
CA PHE A 62 -5.70 -0.24 10.13
C PHE A 62 -5.33 -1.09 11.35
N ASN A 63 -5.38 -2.39 11.19
CA ASN A 63 -5.19 -3.34 12.27
C ASN A 63 -4.28 -4.50 11.82
N ALA A 64 -2.99 -4.22 11.65
CA ALA A 64 -2.01 -5.29 11.45
C ALA A 64 -1.99 -6.20 12.69
N PRO A 65 -1.91 -7.53 12.53
CA PRO A 65 -1.97 -8.45 13.65
C PRO A 65 -0.77 -8.31 14.59
N ASN A 66 -0.96 -8.72 15.84
CA ASN A 66 0.12 -8.77 16.82
C ASN A 66 1.30 -9.60 16.29
N GLY A 67 2.51 -9.16 16.57
CA GLY A 67 3.73 -9.78 16.07
C GLY A 67 4.16 -9.31 14.69
N THR A 68 3.42 -8.41 14.04
CA THR A 68 3.87 -7.73 12.82
C THR A 68 5.10 -6.88 13.12
N ARG A 69 6.13 -6.99 12.28
CA ARG A 69 7.43 -6.30 12.46
C ARG A 69 7.69 -5.23 11.43
N ALA A 70 6.90 -5.18 10.39
CA ALA A 70 6.99 -4.15 9.35
C ALA A 70 5.62 -3.89 8.74
N VAL A 71 5.35 -2.65 8.44
CA VAL A 71 4.18 -2.22 7.67
C VAL A 71 4.64 -1.27 6.59
N MET A 72 4.13 -1.46 5.39
CA MET A 72 4.20 -0.51 4.29
C MET A 72 2.80 -0.03 3.97
N GLY A 73 2.62 1.25 3.71
CA GLY A 73 1.32 1.81 3.40
C GLY A 73 1.36 2.84 2.29
N HIS A 74 0.19 3.12 1.75
CA HIS A 74 0.00 4.05 0.66
C HIS A 74 -1.34 4.77 0.81
N THR A 75 -1.35 6.07 0.53
CA THR A 75 -2.57 6.86 0.32
C THR A 75 -2.57 7.37 -1.12
N ARG A 76 -3.69 7.17 -1.80
CA ARG A 76 -3.81 7.42 -3.24
C ARG A 76 -4.51 8.75 -3.52
N MET A 77 -3.92 9.54 -4.41
CA MET A 77 -4.59 10.54 -5.21
C MET A 77 -4.62 10.01 -6.63
N THR A 78 -5.81 9.74 -7.14
CA THR A 78 -6.01 9.06 -8.42
C THR A 78 -5.52 9.93 -9.58
N THR A 79 -4.63 9.39 -10.38
CA THR A 79 -4.15 9.99 -11.63
C THR A 79 -4.58 9.15 -12.83
N GLN A 80 -4.51 7.83 -12.70
CA GLN A 80 -4.96 6.86 -13.70
C GLN A 80 -5.79 5.76 -13.03
N GLY A 81 -6.69 5.16 -13.80
CA GLY A 81 -7.60 4.14 -13.29
C GLY A 81 -8.69 4.71 -12.39
N ASN A 82 -9.58 3.87 -11.92
CA ASN A 82 -10.69 4.25 -11.06
C ASN A 82 -10.46 3.70 -9.66
N GLU A 83 -10.38 4.60 -8.66
CA GLU A 83 -10.16 4.26 -7.26
C GLU A 83 -11.28 3.39 -6.65
N LYS A 84 -12.48 3.45 -7.19
CA LYS A 84 -13.61 2.63 -6.74
C LYS A 84 -13.34 1.13 -6.91
N PHE A 85 -12.53 0.77 -7.89
CA PHE A 85 -12.07 -0.58 -8.07
C PHE A 85 -10.82 -0.83 -7.24
N ASN A 86 -10.98 -1.56 -6.16
CA ASN A 86 -9.91 -1.75 -5.17
C ASN A 86 -8.64 -2.42 -5.74
N TYR A 87 -8.76 -3.14 -6.85
CA TYR A 87 -7.60 -3.74 -7.53
C TYR A 87 -6.69 -2.68 -8.20
N ASN A 88 -7.18 -1.45 -8.39
CA ASN A 88 -6.38 -0.32 -8.86
C ASN A 88 -5.64 0.42 -7.73
N ASN A 89 -5.92 0.09 -6.48
CA ASN A 89 -5.37 0.80 -5.33
C ASN A 89 -4.13 0.08 -4.78
N HIS A 90 -3.19 0.87 -4.29
CA HIS A 90 -1.98 0.38 -3.65
C HIS A 90 -2.20 -0.05 -2.18
N PRO A 91 -1.36 -0.92 -1.64
CA PRO A 91 -0.31 -1.70 -2.29
C PRO A 91 -0.82 -2.80 -3.20
N PHE A 92 0.06 -3.29 -4.10
CA PHE A 92 -0.20 -4.44 -4.97
C PHE A 92 0.56 -5.67 -4.48
N TYR A 93 -0.04 -6.83 -4.67
CA TYR A 93 0.63 -8.11 -4.47
C TYR A 93 1.41 -8.49 -5.73
N GLY A 94 2.64 -8.91 -5.57
CA GLY A 94 3.45 -9.45 -6.62
C GLY A 94 4.07 -10.80 -6.23
N HIS A 95 4.42 -11.57 -7.23
CA HIS A 95 5.11 -12.84 -7.08
C HIS A 95 6.20 -12.94 -8.12
N ALA A 96 7.41 -13.28 -7.66
CA ALA A 96 8.55 -13.66 -8.47
C ALA A 96 9.24 -14.83 -7.76
N ASP A 97 10.52 -14.76 -7.47
CA ASP A 97 11.19 -15.75 -6.62
C ASP A 97 10.64 -15.73 -5.18
N VAL A 98 10.12 -14.59 -4.76
CA VAL A 98 9.45 -14.38 -3.48
C VAL A 98 8.13 -13.63 -3.68
N ASN A 99 7.23 -13.78 -2.72
CA ASN A 99 6.03 -12.95 -2.65
C ASN A 99 6.39 -11.59 -2.07
N PHE A 100 5.83 -10.53 -2.65
CA PHE A 100 6.10 -9.17 -2.19
C PHE A 100 4.86 -8.28 -2.29
N ALA A 101 4.87 -7.20 -1.54
CA ALA A 101 3.95 -6.09 -1.73
C ALA A 101 4.70 -4.92 -2.37
N PHE A 102 4.03 -4.20 -3.24
CA PHE A 102 4.60 -3.06 -3.97
C PHE A 102 3.66 -1.86 -3.90
N ALA A 103 4.21 -0.69 -3.72
CA ALA A 103 3.49 0.57 -3.84
C ALA A 103 4.38 1.60 -4.53
N HIS A 104 3.76 2.48 -5.31
CA HIS A 104 4.45 3.48 -6.10
C HIS A 104 3.80 4.86 -5.89
N ASN A 105 4.63 5.86 -5.71
CA ASN A 105 4.21 7.26 -5.74
C ASN A 105 4.85 7.93 -6.96
N GLY A 106 4.15 7.89 -8.07
CA GLY A 106 4.60 8.44 -9.34
C GLY A 106 3.72 7.97 -10.49
N VAL A 107 4.03 8.41 -11.70
CA VAL A 107 3.36 8.05 -12.95
C VAL A 107 4.41 7.73 -14.00
N LEU A 108 4.24 6.60 -14.68
CA LEU A 108 5.04 6.25 -15.85
C LEU A 108 4.38 6.85 -17.09
N TYR A 109 5.04 7.79 -17.74
CA TYR A 109 4.49 8.45 -18.94
C TYR A 109 4.47 7.51 -20.18
N ASN A 110 5.32 6.49 -20.18
CA ASN A 110 5.45 5.52 -21.27
C ASN A 110 4.91 4.12 -20.91
N ASP A 111 3.99 4.03 -19.98
CA ASP A 111 3.41 2.77 -19.49
C ASP A 111 2.80 1.92 -20.60
N LYS A 112 2.12 2.55 -21.56
CA LYS A 112 1.50 1.89 -22.70
C LYS A 112 2.53 1.25 -23.63
N GLU A 113 3.60 1.96 -23.93
CA GLU A 113 4.71 1.47 -24.77
C GLU A 113 5.42 0.30 -24.08
N LEU A 114 5.75 0.44 -22.80
CA LEU A 114 6.38 -0.62 -22.01
C LEU A 114 5.52 -1.87 -21.95
N ARG A 115 4.22 -1.70 -21.79
CA ARG A 115 3.27 -2.82 -21.76
C ARG A 115 3.30 -3.64 -23.05
N VAL A 116 3.29 -2.98 -24.19
CA VAL A 116 3.38 -3.64 -25.51
C VAL A 116 4.77 -4.29 -25.70
N GLU A 117 5.83 -3.53 -25.46
CA GLU A 117 7.21 -4.00 -25.62
C GLU A 117 7.53 -5.22 -24.75
N LYS A 118 7.09 -5.23 -23.51
CA LYS A 118 7.36 -6.31 -22.54
C LYS A 118 6.25 -7.36 -22.47
N HIS A 119 5.24 -7.29 -23.35
CA HIS A 119 4.09 -8.21 -23.34
C HIS A 119 3.40 -8.32 -21.96
N LEU A 120 3.31 -7.21 -21.25
CA LEU A 120 2.70 -7.18 -19.94
C LEU A 120 1.18 -7.26 -20.03
N PRO A 121 0.51 -7.88 -19.04
CA PRO A 121 -0.93 -7.94 -19.01
C PRO A 121 -1.55 -6.53 -18.91
N GLN A 122 -2.72 -6.37 -19.51
CA GLN A 122 -3.45 -5.11 -19.40
C GLN A 122 -3.99 -4.96 -17.98
N THR A 123 -3.54 -3.93 -17.30
CA THR A 123 -4.01 -3.53 -15.98
C THR A 123 -4.53 -2.10 -16.05
N GLN A 124 -5.34 -1.68 -15.08
CA GLN A 124 -5.79 -0.29 -14.99
C GLN A 124 -4.90 0.56 -14.07
N ILE A 125 -3.77 0.01 -13.67
CA ILE A 125 -2.83 0.61 -12.73
C ILE A 125 -1.68 1.31 -13.43
N GLU A 126 -1.19 2.33 -12.75
CA GLU A 126 -0.04 3.18 -13.14
C GLU A 126 1.28 2.39 -13.20
#